data_115623073448be72a14ca905466b369b
#
_entry.id   115623073448be72a14ca905466b369b
#
_cell.length_a   1.000
_cell.length_b   1.000
_cell.length_c   1.000
_cell.angle_alpha   90.00
_cell.angle_beta   90.00
_cell.angle_gamma   90.00
#
_symmetry.space_group_name_H-M   'P 1'
#
loop_
_entity.id
_entity.type
_entity.pdbx_description
1 polymer ?
#
loop_
_entity_poly.entity_id
_entity_poly.type
_entity_poly.pdbx_seq_one_letter_code
_entity_poly.pdbx_strand_id
1 'polypeptide(L)'
;SSSATAQLDSTAIKDVISDSSKKNFNLFGNEDLLEITLRFDLSTYLRTKPKIDYLKANITFHISDTDSVSRDIRLRTRGEYRNQNCYFAPIELNFKKADFGYKDLNKIGKIKLVPECRTGSENRDYIFREYLIYKLFNVLTDTSFRVRLLKINYIDSEKKRKPVSQYGFFIEPLDMLTKRTNTIEVKAVNLTQKDIYPFVIDRLAIFNYMIGNYDWGVPKQHNVKIIKPLVVDPRGLA
;
A
#
# COMPACT_ATOMS: atom_id res chain seq x y z
N SER A 1 10.13 9.04 -56.01
CA SER A 1 10.54 8.33 -54.78
C SER A 1 10.85 9.34 -53.70
N SER A 2 9.90 9.48 -52.75
CA SER A 2 10.03 10.37 -51.60
C SER A 2 10.22 9.46 -50.36
N SER A 3 11.44 9.43 -49.85
CA SER A 3 11.78 8.70 -48.65
C SER A 3 11.40 9.57 -47.42
N ALA A 4 10.34 9.16 -46.75
CA ALA A 4 9.98 9.72 -45.44
C ALA A 4 10.89 9.12 -44.37
N THR A 5 11.86 9.87 -43.91
CA THR A 5 12.68 9.55 -42.72
C THR A 5 11.84 9.85 -41.48
N ALA A 6 11.40 8.82 -40.78
CA ALA A 6 10.75 8.98 -39.49
C ALA A 6 11.78 9.50 -38.48
N GLN A 7 11.64 10.75 -38.08
CA GLN A 7 12.37 11.32 -36.91
C GLN A 7 11.80 10.68 -35.65
N LEU A 8 12.55 9.74 -35.06
CA LEU A 8 12.27 9.25 -33.75
C LEU A 8 12.44 10.41 -32.75
N ASP A 9 11.39 10.65 -31.96
CA ASP A 9 11.34 11.72 -30.97
C ASP A 9 12.41 11.47 -29.89
N SER A 10 13.37 12.40 -29.79
CA SER A 10 14.50 12.30 -28.87
C SER A 10 14.08 12.25 -27.39
N THR A 11 12.87 12.72 -27.09
CA THR A 11 12.26 12.66 -25.75
C THR A 11 11.84 11.25 -25.41
N ALA A 12 11.19 10.54 -26.34
CA ALA A 12 10.78 9.14 -26.14
C ALA A 12 11.99 8.20 -25.95
N ILE A 13 13.10 8.46 -26.67
CA ILE A 13 14.33 7.67 -26.53
C ILE A 13 14.99 7.93 -25.16
N LYS A 14 15.01 9.18 -24.68
CA LYS A 14 15.54 9.51 -23.35
C LYS A 14 14.74 8.87 -22.22
N ASP A 15 13.42 8.84 -22.34
CA ASP A 15 12.54 8.20 -21.35
C ASP A 15 12.73 6.68 -21.31
N VAL A 16 12.88 6.03 -22.47
CA VAL A 16 13.14 4.58 -22.54
C VAL A 16 14.52 4.23 -21.96
N ILE A 17 15.56 5.02 -22.25
CA ILE A 17 16.92 4.80 -21.72
C ILE A 17 16.95 5.05 -20.21
N SER A 18 16.25 6.07 -19.72
CA SER A 18 16.19 6.37 -18.27
C SER A 18 15.43 5.28 -17.50
N ASP A 19 14.41 4.66 -18.10
CA ASP A 19 13.65 3.58 -17.45
C ASP A 19 14.42 2.24 -17.47
N SER A 20 15.27 2.00 -18.46
CA SER A 20 16.11 0.77 -18.53
C SER A 20 17.27 0.76 -17.52
N SER A 21 17.68 1.92 -17.02
CA SER A 21 18.78 2.03 -16.03
C SER A 21 18.29 1.89 -14.57
N LYS A 22 16.98 1.92 -14.31
CA LYS A 22 16.43 1.84 -12.96
C LYS A 22 16.44 0.41 -12.43
N LYS A 23 16.96 0.25 -11.21
CA LYS A 23 16.97 -1.01 -10.48
C LYS A 23 15.53 -1.50 -10.23
N ASN A 24 15.35 -2.81 -10.10
CA ASN A 24 14.08 -3.42 -9.70
C ASN A 24 14.08 -3.68 -8.19
N PHE A 25 13.03 -3.24 -7.50
CA PHE A 25 12.83 -3.49 -6.08
C PHE A 25 11.40 -3.98 -5.88
N ASN A 26 11.22 -5.28 -5.89
CA ASN A 26 9.89 -5.89 -5.77
C ASN A 26 9.33 -5.73 -4.34
N LEU A 27 8.73 -4.55 -4.06
CA LEU A 27 8.25 -4.19 -2.71
C LEU A 27 7.29 -5.24 -2.12
N PHE A 28 6.40 -5.81 -2.92
CA PHE A 28 5.39 -6.79 -2.47
C PHE A 28 5.67 -8.23 -2.88
N GLY A 29 6.73 -8.50 -3.63
CA GLY A 29 7.13 -9.85 -4.02
C GLY A 29 8.22 -10.45 -3.14
N ASN A 30 8.91 -9.64 -2.35
CA ASN A 30 9.86 -10.10 -1.34
C ASN A 30 9.16 -10.15 0.03
N GLU A 31 9.40 -11.18 0.82
CA GLU A 31 8.78 -11.42 2.13
C GLU A 31 9.67 -11.05 3.32
N ASP A 32 10.97 -10.74 3.08
CA ASP A 32 11.88 -10.33 4.13
C ASP A 32 11.40 -9.06 4.84
N LEU A 33 11.73 -8.94 6.12
CA LEU A 33 11.49 -7.73 6.87
C LEU A 33 12.19 -6.53 6.22
N LEU A 34 11.41 -5.51 5.85
CA LEU A 34 11.96 -4.28 5.27
C LEU A 34 12.09 -3.22 6.35
N GLU A 35 13.28 -2.68 6.51
CA GLU A 35 13.51 -1.55 7.41
C GLU A 35 13.30 -0.23 6.65
N ILE A 36 12.52 0.67 7.26
CA ILE A 36 12.33 2.05 6.76
C ILE A 36 12.56 3.06 7.87
N THR A 37 13.04 4.24 7.50
CA THR A 37 13.10 5.40 8.39
C THR A 37 12.15 6.48 7.88
N LEU A 38 11.28 6.98 8.75
CA LEU A 38 10.38 8.09 8.49
C LEU A 38 10.78 9.29 9.36
N ARG A 39 11.19 10.38 8.71
CA ARG A 39 11.55 11.65 9.38
C ARG A 39 10.50 12.71 9.06
N PHE A 40 9.84 13.24 10.06
CA PHE A 40 8.80 14.28 9.94
C PHE A 40 8.56 14.96 11.30
N ASP A 41 7.75 16.02 11.36
CA ASP A 41 7.29 16.61 12.62
C ASP A 41 6.37 15.66 13.37
N LEU A 42 7.00 14.81 14.19
CA LEU A 42 6.32 13.77 14.97
C LEU A 42 5.39 14.38 16.03
N SER A 43 5.77 15.53 16.57
CA SER A 43 4.97 16.25 17.56
C SER A 43 3.65 16.74 16.99
N THR A 44 3.68 17.37 15.82
CA THR A 44 2.48 17.82 15.11
C THR A 44 1.63 16.62 14.67
N TYR A 45 2.24 15.57 14.10
CA TYR A 45 1.52 14.36 13.73
C TYR A 45 0.74 13.75 14.91
N LEU A 46 1.39 13.56 16.05
CA LEU A 46 0.75 12.93 17.22
C LEU A 46 -0.36 13.79 17.83
N ARG A 47 -0.20 15.11 17.80
CA ARG A 47 -1.17 16.05 18.36
C ARG A 47 -2.38 16.26 17.46
N THR A 48 -2.15 16.48 16.15
CA THR A 48 -3.20 16.89 15.21
C THR A 48 -3.81 15.74 14.43
N LYS A 49 -3.05 14.65 14.25
CA LYS A 49 -3.45 13.49 13.43
C LYS A 49 -4.11 13.92 12.11
N PRO A 50 -3.39 14.66 11.25
CA PRO A 50 -3.96 15.34 10.10
C PRO A 50 -4.51 14.35 9.07
N LYS A 51 -5.81 14.42 8.78
CA LYS A 51 -6.48 13.57 7.77
C LYS A 51 -6.55 14.24 6.40
N ILE A 52 -6.64 15.56 6.36
CA ILE A 52 -6.83 16.34 5.12
C ILE A 52 -5.48 16.85 4.65
N ASP A 53 -4.79 17.57 5.52
CA ASP A 53 -3.51 18.20 5.20
C ASP A 53 -2.37 17.19 5.26
N TYR A 54 -1.42 17.36 4.34
CA TYR A 54 -0.22 16.55 4.31
C TYR A 54 0.91 17.24 5.06
N LEU A 55 1.57 16.52 5.94
CA LEU A 55 2.85 16.91 6.51
C LEU A 55 3.99 16.57 5.54
N LYS A 56 5.00 17.43 5.49
CA LYS A 56 6.27 17.12 4.82
C LYS A 56 6.98 16.02 5.60
N ALA A 57 7.57 15.10 4.89
CA ALA A 57 8.31 13.98 5.46
C ALA A 57 9.44 13.55 4.53
N ASN A 58 10.41 12.85 5.09
CA ASN A 58 11.41 12.13 4.33
C ASN A 58 11.28 10.64 4.67
N ILE A 59 11.33 9.78 3.65
CA ILE A 59 11.39 8.33 3.82
C ILE A 59 12.73 7.81 3.33
N THR A 60 13.34 6.93 4.11
CA THR A 60 14.49 6.13 3.69
C THR A 60 14.09 4.66 3.68
N PHE A 61 14.25 4.01 2.54
CA PHE A 61 14.18 2.55 2.42
C PHE A 61 15.58 1.98 2.58
N HIS A 62 15.78 1.08 3.54
CA HIS A 62 17.02 0.32 3.69
C HIS A 62 16.89 -0.96 2.86
N ILE A 63 17.41 -0.93 1.64
CA ILE A 63 17.24 -2.00 0.64
C ILE A 63 18.12 -3.20 0.98
N SER A 64 19.33 -2.93 1.46
CA SER A 64 20.30 -3.89 1.97
C SER A 64 21.21 -3.21 2.99
N ASP A 65 22.16 -3.93 3.56
CA ASP A 65 23.13 -3.37 4.51
C ASP A 65 23.97 -2.22 3.93
N THR A 66 24.14 -2.21 2.61
CA THR A 66 24.96 -1.23 1.89
C THR A 66 24.19 -0.31 0.95
N ASP A 67 22.90 -0.58 0.68
CA ASP A 67 22.09 0.18 -0.27
C ASP A 67 20.85 0.75 0.41
N SER A 68 20.69 2.06 0.36
CA SER A 68 19.51 2.76 0.86
C SER A 68 19.11 3.90 -0.07
N VAL A 69 17.82 4.19 -0.11
CA VAL A 69 17.30 5.31 -0.89
C VAL A 69 16.42 6.19 -0.01
N SER A 70 16.72 7.48 0.00
CA SER A 70 16.00 8.49 0.79
C SER A 70 15.36 9.53 -0.13
N ARG A 71 14.08 9.85 0.10
CA ARG A 71 13.34 10.86 -0.69
C ARG A 71 12.35 11.63 0.16
N ASP A 72 12.17 12.89 -0.22
CA ASP A 72 11.13 13.72 0.35
C ASP A 72 9.76 13.30 -0.19
N ILE A 73 8.84 13.16 0.72
CA ILE A 73 7.48 12.71 0.49
C ILE A 73 6.51 13.57 1.30
N ARG A 74 5.24 13.21 1.24
CA ARG A 74 4.23 13.76 2.14
C ARG A 74 3.47 12.63 2.82
N LEU A 75 3.04 12.85 4.05
CA LEU A 75 2.21 11.90 4.79
C LEU A 75 1.01 12.58 5.45
N ARG A 76 -0.03 11.80 5.65
CA ARG A 76 -1.18 12.15 6.49
C ARG A 76 -1.71 10.92 7.19
N THR A 77 -2.49 11.14 8.23
CA THR A 77 -3.19 10.02 8.89
C THR A 77 -4.40 9.57 8.06
N ARG A 78 -4.82 8.34 8.27
CA ARG A 78 -6.00 7.74 7.63
C ARG A 78 -6.81 6.88 8.61
N GLY A 79 -7.97 6.41 8.12
CA GLY A 79 -8.90 5.60 8.90
C GLY A 79 -9.75 6.46 9.85
N GLU A 80 -10.79 5.89 10.41
CA GLU A 80 -11.70 6.58 11.33
C GLU A 80 -11.37 6.19 12.77
N TYR A 81 -11.67 4.95 13.13
CA TYR A 81 -11.52 4.45 14.49
C TYR A 81 -10.08 4.53 15.01
N ARG A 82 -9.11 3.98 14.26
CA ARG A 82 -7.70 3.99 14.69
C ARG A 82 -7.08 5.38 14.71
N ASN A 83 -7.58 6.31 13.88
CA ASN A 83 -7.10 7.69 13.93
C ASN A 83 -7.47 8.37 15.24
N GLN A 84 -8.64 8.09 15.77
CA GLN A 84 -9.10 8.65 17.04
C GLN A 84 -8.48 7.93 18.26
N ASN A 85 -8.34 6.62 18.20
CA ASN A 85 -8.04 5.78 19.36
C ASN A 85 -6.57 5.35 19.48
N CYS A 86 -5.78 5.37 18.39
CA CYS A 86 -4.38 4.98 18.42
C CYS A 86 -3.46 6.17 18.69
N TYR A 87 -2.38 5.96 19.41
CA TYR A 87 -1.30 6.95 19.55
C TYR A 87 -0.61 7.14 18.19
N PHE A 88 -0.22 6.03 17.53
CA PHE A 88 0.20 6.03 16.14
C PHE A 88 -0.96 5.63 15.23
N ALA A 89 -1.58 6.60 14.58
CA ALA A 89 -2.64 6.35 13.62
C ALA A 89 -2.08 5.71 12.34
N PRO A 90 -2.87 4.95 11.57
CA PRO A 90 -2.47 4.53 10.23
C PRO A 90 -2.16 5.72 9.33
N ILE A 91 -1.19 5.55 8.43
CA ILE A 91 -0.63 6.60 7.60
C ILE A 91 -0.93 6.33 6.12
N GLU A 92 -1.20 7.39 5.37
CA GLU A 92 -1.11 7.41 3.91
C GLU A 92 0.17 8.16 3.54
N LEU A 93 1.14 7.47 2.93
CA LEU A 93 2.31 8.08 2.32
C LEU A 93 2.01 8.44 0.87
N ASN A 94 2.40 9.64 0.46
CA ASN A 94 2.24 10.13 -0.89
C ASN A 94 3.61 10.30 -1.53
N PHE A 95 3.92 9.43 -2.49
CA PHE A 95 5.19 9.35 -3.22
C PHE A 95 5.17 10.14 -4.55
N LYS A 96 4.04 10.77 -4.89
CA LYS A 96 3.97 11.57 -6.12
C LYS A 96 5.13 12.56 -6.18
N LYS A 97 5.82 12.58 -7.30
CA LYS A 97 7.02 13.40 -7.59
C LYS A 97 8.32 12.92 -6.92
N ALA A 98 8.33 11.82 -6.18
CA ALA A 98 9.56 11.21 -5.67
C ALA A 98 10.13 10.24 -6.71
N ASP A 99 11.39 10.44 -7.11
CA ASP A 99 12.12 9.47 -7.92
C ASP A 99 13.09 8.69 -7.02
N PHE A 100 12.73 7.47 -6.71
CA PHE A 100 13.53 6.58 -5.86
C PHE A 100 14.69 5.90 -6.60
N GLY A 101 14.76 6.02 -7.94
CA GLY A 101 15.71 5.24 -8.74
C GLY A 101 15.33 3.77 -8.89
N TYR A 102 14.17 3.37 -8.37
CA TYR A 102 13.61 2.03 -8.46
C TYR A 102 12.28 2.06 -9.19
N LYS A 103 12.18 1.24 -10.25
CA LYS A 103 11.02 1.24 -11.16
C LYS A 103 9.70 0.99 -10.44
N ASP A 104 9.68 0.06 -9.50
CA ASP A 104 8.47 -0.32 -8.78
C ASP A 104 8.06 0.72 -7.73
N LEU A 105 9.01 1.33 -7.02
CA LEU A 105 8.72 2.40 -6.07
C LEU A 105 8.20 3.66 -6.78
N ASN A 106 8.74 3.97 -7.95
CA ASN A 106 8.34 5.14 -8.73
C ASN A 106 6.91 5.04 -9.30
N LYS A 107 6.39 3.81 -9.47
CA LYS A 107 4.99 3.57 -9.87
C LYS A 107 3.98 3.80 -8.76
N ILE A 108 4.43 3.84 -7.50
CA ILE A 108 3.56 4.01 -6.35
C ILE A 108 3.24 5.49 -6.17
N GLY A 109 1.97 5.87 -6.41
CA GLY A 109 1.51 7.21 -6.14
C GLY A 109 1.23 7.44 -4.65
N LYS A 110 0.51 6.51 -4.02
CA LYS A 110 0.16 6.53 -2.60
C LYS A 110 0.18 5.12 -2.04
N ILE A 111 0.63 4.97 -0.79
CA ILE A 111 0.68 3.70 -0.11
C ILE A 111 0.16 3.82 1.33
N LYS A 112 -0.52 2.78 1.78
CA LYS A 112 -1.04 2.69 3.15
C LYS A 112 -0.02 2.01 4.04
N LEU A 113 0.31 2.65 5.16
CA LEU A 113 1.14 2.13 6.23
C LEU A 113 0.27 1.89 7.47
N VAL A 114 0.31 0.68 7.99
CA VAL A 114 -0.38 0.28 9.22
C VAL A 114 0.67 0.06 10.30
N PRO A 115 0.85 0.99 11.26
CA PRO A 115 1.78 0.86 12.38
C PRO A 115 1.13 0.20 13.59
N GLU A 116 1.92 -0.13 14.60
CA GLU A 116 1.41 -0.44 15.93
C GLU A 116 0.57 0.75 16.46
N CYS A 117 -0.54 0.46 17.11
CA CYS A 117 -1.40 1.49 17.69
C CYS A 117 -0.69 2.26 18.81
N ARG A 118 0.07 1.54 19.63
CA ARG A 118 0.96 2.06 20.68
C ARG A 118 2.21 1.17 20.70
N THR A 119 3.28 1.66 21.27
CA THR A 119 4.46 0.81 21.53
C THR A 119 4.15 -0.21 22.63
N GLY A 120 4.66 -1.43 22.45
CA GLY A 120 4.51 -2.52 23.43
C GLY A 120 4.22 -3.86 22.79
N SER A 121 4.54 -4.95 23.49
CA SER A 121 4.44 -6.32 22.95
C SER A 121 3.03 -6.68 22.47
N GLU A 122 2.01 -6.35 23.23
CA GLU A 122 0.61 -6.63 22.86
C GLU A 122 0.20 -5.96 21.55
N ASN A 123 0.58 -4.68 21.35
CA ASN A 123 0.27 -3.96 20.13
C ASN A 123 1.03 -4.52 18.93
N ARG A 124 2.24 -5.01 19.16
CA ARG A 124 3.05 -5.72 18.16
C ARG A 124 2.38 -7.01 17.72
N ASP A 125 1.86 -7.80 18.64
CA ASP A 125 1.14 -9.04 18.35
C ASP A 125 -0.10 -8.79 17.50
N TYR A 126 -0.85 -7.71 17.77
CA TYR A 126 -1.98 -7.33 16.93
C TYR A 126 -1.56 -6.99 15.49
N ILE A 127 -0.44 -6.29 15.30
CA ILE A 127 0.09 -5.99 13.97
C ILE A 127 0.50 -7.26 13.23
N PHE A 128 1.18 -8.18 13.90
CA PHE A 128 1.56 -9.46 13.30
C PHE A 128 0.35 -10.31 12.94
N ARG A 129 -0.68 -10.37 13.79
CA ARG A 129 -1.93 -11.06 13.50
C ARG A 129 -2.63 -10.45 12.29
N GLU A 130 -2.76 -9.12 12.24
CA GLU A 130 -3.37 -8.42 11.10
C GLU A 130 -2.57 -8.68 9.80
N TYR A 131 -1.23 -8.61 9.85
CA TYR A 131 -0.36 -8.97 8.73
C TYR A 131 -0.58 -10.42 8.27
N LEU A 132 -0.61 -11.38 9.20
CA LEU A 132 -0.83 -12.80 8.90
C LEU A 132 -2.20 -13.06 8.27
N ILE A 133 -3.24 -12.33 8.66
CA ILE A 133 -4.57 -12.42 8.05
C ILE A 133 -4.49 -12.10 6.55
N TYR A 134 -3.78 -11.04 6.16
CA TYR A 134 -3.56 -10.75 4.73
C TYR A 134 -2.78 -11.88 4.04
N LYS A 135 -1.73 -12.40 4.68
CA LYS A 135 -0.93 -13.50 4.11
C LYS A 135 -1.76 -14.79 3.93
N LEU A 136 -2.58 -15.14 4.92
CA LEU A 136 -3.50 -16.28 4.81
C LEU A 136 -4.49 -16.11 3.67
N PHE A 137 -5.06 -14.90 3.50
CA PHE A 137 -5.97 -14.64 2.39
C PHE A 137 -5.26 -14.67 1.03
N ASN A 138 -3.98 -14.27 0.97
CA ASN A 138 -3.17 -14.41 -0.25
C ASN A 138 -2.95 -15.87 -0.68
N VAL A 139 -2.99 -16.82 0.25
CA VAL A 139 -2.94 -18.28 -0.09
C VAL A 139 -4.22 -18.73 -0.78
N LEU A 140 -5.36 -18.13 -0.43
CA LEU A 140 -6.67 -18.52 -0.95
C LEU A 140 -6.99 -17.93 -2.33
N THR A 141 -6.40 -16.76 -2.65
CA THR A 141 -6.69 -16.07 -3.91
C THR A 141 -5.65 -15.03 -4.26
N ASP A 142 -5.32 -14.94 -5.55
CA ASP A 142 -4.45 -13.88 -6.08
C ASP A 142 -5.14 -12.52 -6.13
N THR A 143 -6.47 -12.47 -6.14
CA THR A 143 -7.27 -11.24 -6.12
C THR A 143 -7.40 -10.67 -4.71
N SER A 144 -6.29 -10.60 -3.99
CA SER A 144 -6.17 -10.12 -2.62
C SER A 144 -5.01 -9.13 -2.50
N PHE A 145 -5.10 -8.19 -1.56
CA PHE A 145 -4.02 -7.23 -1.31
C PHE A 145 -2.78 -7.96 -0.78
N ARG A 146 -1.63 -7.72 -1.40
CA ARG A 146 -0.34 -8.11 -0.86
C ARG A 146 0.07 -7.15 0.25
N VAL A 147 0.89 -7.63 1.17
CA VAL A 147 1.42 -6.83 2.28
C VAL A 147 2.93 -7.03 2.42
N ARG A 148 3.61 -5.99 2.92
CA ARG A 148 5.04 -6.05 3.22
C ARG A 148 5.29 -5.70 4.67
N LEU A 149 5.88 -6.63 5.42
CA LEU A 149 6.24 -6.40 6.82
C LEU A 149 7.38 -5.39 6.94
N LEU A 150 7.28 -4.50 7.92
CA LEU A 150 8.19 -3.39 8.13
C LEU A 150 8.69 -3.31 9.56
N LYS A 151 9.95 -2.90 9.69
CA LYS A 151 10.49 -2.24 10.88
C LYS A 151 10.58 -0.76 10.58
N ILE A 152 9.90 0.06 11.36
CA ILE A 152 9.71 1.49 11.11
C ILE A 152 10.46 2.28 12.18
N ASN A 153 11.43 3.10 11.76
CA ASN A 153 12.14 4.03 12.62
C ASN A 153 11.58 5.44 12.43
N TYR A 154 10.87 5.94 13.42
CA TYR A 154 10.37 7.31 13.43
C TYR A 154 11.41 8.27 14.01
N ILE A 155 11.75 9.31 13.27
CA ILE A 155 12.67 10.36 13.69
C ILE A 155 11.95 11.69 13.62
N ASP A 156 11.91 12.42 14.75
CA ASP A 156 11.33 13.75 14.80
C ASP A 156 12.22 14.76 14.07
N SER A 157 11.68 15.42 13.03
CA SER A 157 12.41 16.47 12.30
C SER A 157 12.77 17.67 13.18
N GLU A 158 11.93 17.95 14.17
CA GLU A 158 12.08 19.06 15.11
C GLU A 158 12.98 18.72 16.32
N LYS A 159 13.45 17.47 16.43
CA LYS A 159 14.29 16.98 17.54
C LYS A 159 13.67 17.15 18.94
N LYS A 160 12.34 17.30 19.01
CA LYS A 160 11.61 17.45 20.29
C LYS A 160 11.31 16.11 20.96
N ARG A 161 11.40 15.01 20.19
CA ARG A 161 11.09 13.67 20.66
C ARG A 161 12.23 12.71 20.35
N LYS A 162 12.39 11.72 21.24
CA LYS A 162 13.32 10.61 21.01
C LYS A 162 12.85 9.75 19.82
N PRO A 163 13.76 9.15 19.06
CA PRO A 163 13.41 8.17 18.04
C PRO A 163 12.58 7.03 18.61
N VAL A 164 11.62 6.55 17.83
CA VAL A 164 10.75 5.43 18.17
C VAL A 164 10.84 4.38 17.09
N SER A 165 11.03 3.12 17.47
CA SER A 165 11.02 2.00 16.52
C SER A 165 9.79 1.12 16.79
N GLN A 166 9.09 0.73 15.72
CA GLN A 166 7.88 -0.09 15.76
C GLN A 166 7.86 -1.06 14.58
N TYR A 167 7.02 -2.10 14.69
CA TYR A 167 6.63 -2.89 13.52
C TYR A 167 5.37 -2.32 12.87
N GLY A 168 5.19 -2.66 11.62
CA GLY A 168 4.03 -2.30 10.84
C GLY A 168 4.06 -3.02 9.50
N PHE A 169 3.16 -2.67 8.60
CA PHE A 169 3.19 -3.21 7.25
C PHE A 169 2.62 -2.21 6.24
N PHE A 170 3.11 -2.30 5.00
CA PHE A 170 2.48 -1.70 3.84
C PHE A 170 1.37 -2.59 3.31
N ILE A 171 0.32 -1.95 2.79
CA ILE A 171 -0.74 -2.60 2.02
C ILE A 171 -0.58 -2.19 0.55
N GLU A 172 -0.61 -3.17 -0.34
CA GLU A 172 -0.55 -2.96 -1.79
C GLU A 172 -1.61 -1.93 -2.23
N PRO A 173 -1.24 -0.91 -3.02
CA PRO A 173 -2.20 -0.01 -3.62
C PRO A 173 -3.18 -0.74 -4.55
N LEU A 174 -4.43 -0.29 -4.59
CA LEU A 174 -5.47 -0.93 -5.39
C LEU A 174 -5.15 -0.93 -6.90
N ASP A 175 -4.52 0.13 -7.39
CA ASP A 175 -4.06 0.23 -8.78
C ASP A 175 -2.95 -0.77 -9.13
N MET A 176 -2.10 -1.15 -8.17
CA MET A 176 -1.14 -2.22 -8.34
C MET A 176 -1.82 -3.59 -8.36
N LEU A 177 -2.75 -3.83 -7.42
CA LEU A 177 -3.54 -5.06 -7.39
C LEU A 177 -4.31 -5.24 -8.70
N THR A 178 -5.05 -4.24 -9.16
CA THR A 178 -5.86 -4.32 -10.38
C THR A 178 -5.01 -4.55 -11.63
N LYS A 179 -3.83 -3.91 -11.72
CA LYS A 179 -2.89 -4.18 -12.82
C LYS A 179 -2.36 -5.61 -12.78
N ARG A 180 -1.99 -6.10 -11.60
CA ARG A 180 -1.44 -7.45 -11.40
C ARG A 180 -2.45 -8.54 -11.75
N THR A 181 -3.71 -8.30 -11.45
CA THR A 181 -4.80 -9.28 -11.63
C THR A 181 -5.62 -9.06 -12.91
N ASN A 182 -5.24 -8.09 -13.74
CA ASN A 182 -5.97 -7.70 -14.95
C ASN A 182 -7.45 -7.39 -14.69
N THR A 183 -7.69 -6.57 -13.65
CA THR A 183 -9.03 -6.19 -13.17
C THR A 183 -9.20 -4.68 -13.11
N ILE A 184 -10.43 -4.23 -12.86
CA ILE A 184 -10.76 -2.83 -12.56
C ILE A 184 -11.61 -2.73 -11.29
N GLU A 185 -11.47 -1.60 -10.56
CA GLU A 185 -12.32 -1.31 -9.41
C GLU A 185 -13.77 -1.04 -9.84
N VAL A 186 -14.73 -1.66 -9.16
CA VAL A 186 -16.16 -1.38 -9.32
C VAL A 186 -16.57 -0.35 -8.29
N LYS A 187 -16.95 0.85 -8.74
CA LYS A 187 -17.37 1.97 -7.88
C LYS A 187 -18.89 2.10 -7.77
N ALA A 188 -19.63 1.05 -8.13
CA ALA A 188 -21.08 1.07 -8.02
C ALA A 188 -21.52 1.14 -6.56
N VAL A 189 -22.61 1.86 -6.31
CA VAL A 189 -23.32 1.94 -5.02
C VAL A 189 -24.45 0.92 -4.98
N ASN A 190 -24.85 0.49 -3.76
CA ASN A 190 -25.96 -0.43 -3.54
C ASN A 190 -25.79 -1.84 -4.15
N LEU A 191 -24.55 -2.27 -4.35
CA LEU A 191 -24.28 -3.66 -4.68
C LEU A 191 -24.72 -4.57 -3.52
N THR A 192 -25.22 -5.75 -3.87
CA THR A 192 -25.59 -6.78 -2.91
C THR A 192 -24.66 -7.99 -3.05
N GLN A 193 -24.75 -8.93 -2.13
CA GLN A 193 -24.00 -10.18 -2.25
C GLN A 193 -24.37 -10.96 -3.53
N LYS A 194 -25.60 -10.78 -4.05
CA LYS A 194 -26.06 -11.45 -5.29
C LYS A 194 -25.38 -10.92 -6.54
N ASP A 195 -24.78 -9.74 -6.48
CA ASP A 195 -24.02 -9.14 -7.58
C ASP A 195 -22.55 -9.61 -7.62
N ILE A 196 -22.16 -10.46 -6.67
CA ILE A 196 -20.83 -11.05 -6.58
C ILE A 196 -20.91 -12.53 -6.94
N TYR A 197 -19.92 -13.05 -7.65
CA TYR A 197 -19.86 -14.49 -7.95
C TYR A 197 -19.99 -15.32 -6.66
N PRO A 198 -20.89 -16.31 -6.60
CA PRO A 198 -21.16 -17.08 -5.38
C PRO A 198 -19.90 -17.63 -4.72
N PHE A 199 -19.03 -18.25 -5.50
CA PHE A 199 -17.77 -18.80 -4.98
C PHE A 199 -16.84 -17.75 -4.35
N VAL A 200 -16.83 -16.51 -4.86
CA VAL A 200 -16.00 -15.42 -4.32
C VAL A 200 -16.57 -14.90 -3.01
N ILE A 201 -17.90 -14.69 -2.96
CA ILE A 201 -18.54 -14.20 -1.73
C ILE A 201 -18.53 -15.26 -0.62
N ASP A 202 -18.74 -16.54 -0.95
CA ASP A 202 -18.67 -17.63 0.01
C ASP A 202 -17.28 -17.79 0.60
N ARG A 203 -16.25 -17.76 -0.25
CA ARG A 203 -14.84 -17.77 0.21
C ARG A 203 -14.55 -16.62 1.17
N LEU A 204 -14.99 -15.40 0.81
CA LEU A 204 -14.81 -14.22 1.64
C LEU A 204 -15.55 -14.35 2.98
N ALA A 205 -16.81 -14.84 2.96
CA ALA A 205 -17.62 -15.00 4.14
C ALA A 205 -17.03 -16.07 5.09
N ILE A 206 -16.66 -17.23 4.56
CA ILE A 206 -16.03 -18.32 5.34
C ILE A 206 -14.71 -17.84 5.95
N PHE A 207 -13.88 -17.14 5.16
CA PHE A 207 -12.61 -16.60 5.67
C PHE A 207 -12.83 -15.61 6.80
N ASN A 208 -13.75 -14.63 6.62
CA ASN A 208 -14.05 -13.65 7.65
C ASN A 208 -14.64 -14.30 8.91
N TYR A 209 -15.48 -15.33 8.75
CA TYR A 209 -15.98 -16.12 9.89
C TYR A 209 -14.83 -16.82 10.63
N MET A 210 -13.93 -17.47 9.91
CA MET A 210 -12.77 -18.17 10.48
C MET A 210 -11.87 -17.25 11.33
N ILE A 211 -11.66 -15.99 10.89
CA ILE A 211 -10.84 -15.01 11.62
C ILE A 211 -11.63 -14.16 12.63
N GLY A 212 -12.92 -14.42 12.80
CA GLY A 212 -13.80 -13.67 13.69
C GLY A 212 -14.07 -12.22 13.25
N ASN A 213 -13.93 -11.90 11.96
CA ASN A 213 -14.21 -10.58 11.43
C ASN A 213 -15.65 -10.46 10.94
N TYR A 214 -16.45 -9.68 11.64
CA TYR A 214 -17.84 -9.33 11.27
C TYR A 214 -17.98 -7.90 10.70
N ASP A 215 -16.90 -7.10 10.72
CA ASP A 215 -16.89 -5.70 10.29
C ASP A 215 -16.56 -5.57 8.79
N TRP A 216 -17.39 -6.19 7.95
CA TRP A 216 -17.27 -6.10 6.49
C TRP A 216 -18.63 -6.10 5.81
N GLY A 217 -18.70 -5.54 4.60
CA GLY A 217 -19.96 -5.51 3.87
C GLY A 217 -19.86 -5.04 2.42
N VAL A 218 -20.61 -5.73 1.54
CA VAL A 218 -20.67 -5.45 0.10
C VAL A 218 -21.36 -4.12 -0.21
N PRO A 219 -22.54 -3.79 0.36
CA PRO A 219 -23.32 -2.62 -0.07
C PRO A 219 -22.57 -1.28 0.04
N LYS A 220 -21.80 -1.13 1.10
CA LYS A 220 -20.99 0.08 1.35
C LYS A 220 -19.51 -0.13 1.04
N GLN A 221 -19.16 -1.28 0.48
CA GLN A 221 -17.75 -1.70 0.30
C GLN A 221 -16.92 -1.48 1.57
N HIS A 222 -17.54 -1.81 2.73
CA HIS A 222 -16.91 -1.62 4.03
C HIS A 222 -15.87 -2.73 4.26
N ASN A 223 -14.62 -2.33 4.48
CA ASN A 223 -13.45 -3.22 4.63
C ASN A 223 -13.26 -4.24 3.49
N VAL A 224 -13.92 -4.04 2.37
CA VAL A 224 -13.75 -4.83 1.14
C VAL A 224 -13.60 -3.90 -0.07
N LYS A 225 -13.05 -4.43 -1.15
CA LYS A 225 -13.02 -3.78 -2.46
C LYS A 225 -13.58 -4.73 -3.49
N ILE A 226 -14.41 -4.21 -4.38
CA ILE A 226 -15.02 -4.97 -5.45
C ILE A 226 -14.26 -4.65 -6.73
N ILE A 227 -13.76 -5.70 -7.37
CA ILE A 227 -13.06 -5.64 -8.65
C ILE A 227 -13.71 -6.59 -9.63
N LYS A 228 -13.59 -6.30 -10.93
CA LYS A 228 -14.06 -7.18 -12.00
C LYS A 228 -12.98 -7.36 -13.06
N PRO A 229 -12.93 -8.48 -13.79
CA PRO A 229 -12.02 -8.66 -14.90
C PRO A 229 -12.12 -7.54 -15.93
N LEU A 230 -11.00 -7.13 -16.53
CA LEU A 230 -10.98 -6.16 -17.64
C LEU A 230 -11.59 -6.75 -18.90
N VAL A 231 -11.35 -8.03 -19.15
CA VAL A 231 -11.89 -8.76 -20.29
C VAL A 231 -12.88 -9.77 -19.73
N VAL A 232 -14.15 -9.60 -20.07
CA VAL A 232 -15.15 -10.64 -19.83
C VAL A 232 -14.93 -11.69 -20.93
N ASP A 233 -14.57 -12.93 -20.55
CA ASP A 233 -14.55 -14.04 -21.51
C ASP A 233 -15.98 -14.14 -22.13
N PRO A 234 -16.13 -14.05 -23.46
CA PRO A 234 -17.44 -14.15 -24.10
C PRO A 234 -18.20 -15.44 -23.74
N ARG A 235 -17.49 -16.45 -23.22
CA ARG A 235 -18.06 -17.73 -22.76
C ARG A 235 -18.54 -17.71 -21.31
N GLY A 236 -18.41 -16.60 -20.59
CA GLY A 236 -18.86 -16.47 -19.22
C GLY A 236 -18.05 -17.30 -18.18
N LEU A 237 -16.88 -17.80 -18.59
CA LEU A 237 -15.95 -18.51 -17.71
C LEU A 237 -14.96 -17.48 -17.15
N ALA A 238 -15.13 -17.09 -15.89
CA ALA A 238 -14.19 -16.28 -15.10
C ALA A 238 -13.64 -17.12 -13.97
#